data_a1b110183ca5e5554c9006e12044cc35
#
_entry.id   a1b110183ca5e5554c9006e12044cc35
#
_cell.length_a   1.000
_cell.length_b   1.000
_cell.length_c   1.000
_cell.angle_alpha   90.00
_cell.angle_beta   90.00
_cell.angle_gamma   90.00
#
_symmetry.space_group_name_H-M   'P 1'
#
loop_
_entity.id
_entity.type
_entity.pdbx_description
1 polymer ?
#
loop_
_entity_poly.entity_id
_entity_poly.type
_entity_poly.pdbx_seq_one_letter_code
_entity_poly.pdbx_strand_id
1 'polypeptide(L)'
;MLNPDGVIIGNSRVNLGGVDMNRRWGASIMEPNVTPEVKMLKEYMKRYKNQILMYLDLHGHTKGEGIFFYACQPPLPKPCKDTELDISTL
;
A
#
# COMPACT_ATOMS: atom_id res chain seq x y z
N MET A 1 -8.37 9.78 -8.86
CA MET A 1 -7.06 9.95 -9.53
C MET A 1 -6.07 10.50 -8.53
N LEU A 2 -4.94 9.84 -8.32
CA LEU A 2 -3.96 10.24 -7.30
C LEU A 2 -2.97 11.30 -7.80
N ASN A 3 -2.71 11.35 -9.11
CA ASN A 3 -1.75 12.28 -9.72
C ASN A 3 -2.42 13.11 -10.84
N PRO A 4 -3.36 13.99 -10.52
CA PRO A 4 -4.03 14.79 -11.53
C PRO A 4 -3.07 15.76 -12.23
N ASP A 5 -2.15 16.35 -11.49
CA ASP A 5 -1.19 17.32 -12.03
C ASP A 5 -0.22 16.66 -13.03
N GLY A 6 0.29 15.47 -12.70
CA GLY A 6 1.13 14.71 -13.62
C GLY A 6 0.40 14.36 -14.90
N VAL A 7 -0.89 14.01 -14.82
CA VAL A 7 -1.70 13.71 -15.99
C VAL A 7 -1.88 14.95 -16.87
N ILE A 8 -2.17 16.10 -16.30
CA ILE A 8 -2.37 17.37 -17.03
C ILE A 8 -1.10 17.74 -17.81
N ILE A 9 0.08 17.59 -17.24
CA ILE A 9 1.35 17.89 -17.91
C ILE A 9 1.87 16.77 -18.79
N GLY A 10 1.16 15.66 -18.91
CA GLY A 10 1.56 14.51 -19.75
C GLY A 10 2.64 13.63 -19.13
N ASN A 11 2.81 13.64 -17.81
CA ASN A 11 3.73 12.77 -17.09
C ASN A 11 3.07 11.44 -16.75
N SER A 12 3.68 10.34 -17.18
CA SER A 12 3.11 9.01 -16.97
C SER A 12 3.38 8.41 -15.58
N ARG A 13 4.25 9.02 -14.75
CA ARG A 13 4.73 8.34 -13.53
C ARG A 13 4.89 9.23 -12.30
N VAL A 14 5.50 10.40 -12.46
CA VAL A 14 5.85 11.26 -11.31
C VAL A 14 4.87 12.42 -11.16
N ASN A 15 4.78 12.96 -9.94
CA ASN A 15 4.05 14.19 -9.68
C ASN A 15 4.85 15.43 -10.13
N LEU A 16 4.32 16.64 -9.89
CA LEU A 16 5.01 17.90 -10.23
C LEU A 16 6.39 18.04 -9.57
N GLY A 17 6.59 17.45 -8.41
CA GLY A 17 7.88 17.43 -7.72
C GLY A 17 8.88 16.40 -8.26
N GLY A 18 8.56 15.68 -9.35
CA GLY A 18 9.42 14.65 -9.90
C GLY A 18 9.47 13.35 -9.07
N VAL A 19 8.51 13.14 -8.18
CA VAL A 19 8.50 12.02 -7.25
C VAL A 19 7.55 10.93 -7.72
N ASP A 20 8.05 9.68 -7.79
CA ASP A 20 7.22 8.49 -7.98
C ASP A 20 6.48 8.17 -6.67
N MET A 21 5.20 8.50 -6.63
CA MET A 21 4.36 8.34 -5.44
C MET A 21 4.22 6.88 -5.02
N ASN A 22 4.26 5.94 -5.98
CA ASN A 22 4.15 4.51 -5.67
C ASN A 22 5.40 3.94 -4.99
N ARG A 23 6.47 4.70 -4.84
CA ARG A 23 7.66 4.37 -4.03
C ARG A 23 7.63 5.01 -2.64
N ARG A 24 6.57 5.71 -2.29
CA ARG A 24 6.45 6.47 -1.02
C ARG A 24 5.46 5.87 -0.02
N TRP A 25 4.84 4.76 -0.34
CA TRP A 25 3.88 4.09 0.56
C TRP A 25 4.50 3.60 1.88
N GLY A 26 5.76 3.15 1.86
CA GLY A 26 6.50 2.72 3.05
C GLY A 26 6.97 3.87 3.95
N ALA A 27 7.01 5.10 3.44
CA ALA A 27 7.49 6.25 4.19
C ALA A 27 6.53 6.63 5.32
N SER A 28 7.07 7.09 6.45
CA SER A 28 6.27 7.65 7.54
C SER A 28 5.56 8.93 7.09
N ILE A 29 4.35 9.16 7.60
CA ILE A 29 3.60 10.41 7.34
C ILE A 29 4.39 11.65 7.79
N MET A 30 5.28 11.48 8.76
CA MET A 30 6.10 12.57 9.31
C MET A 30 7.40 12.81 8.53
N GLU A 31 7.71 11.95 7.56
CA GLU A 31 8.92 12.14 6.76
C GLU A 31 8.76 13.33 5.79
N PRO A 32 9.79 14.20 5.66
CA PRO A 32 9.74 15.36 4.78
C PRO A 32 9.49 15.02 3.32
N ASN A 33 9.88 13.82 2.90
CA ASN A 33 9.80 13.36 1.51
C ASN A 33 8.48 12.65 1.17
N VAL A 34 7.54 12.58 2.10
CA VAL A 34 6.20 12.07 1.80
C VAL A 34 5.44 13.13 1.01
N THR A 35 5.00 12.74 -0.18
CA THR A 35 4.21 13.63 -1.03
C THR A 35 2.84 13.91 -0.41
N PRO A 36 2.29 15.13 -0.60
CA PRO A 36 0.99 15.48 -0.03
C PRO A 36 -0.12 14.49 -0.42
N GLU A 37 -0.09 14.00 -1.65
CA GLU A 37 -1.10 13.06 -2.17
C GLU A 37 -1.10 11.75 -1.38
N VAL A 38 0.08 11.16 -1.18
CA VAL A 38 0.24 9.92 -0.42
C VAL A 38 -0.11 10.14 1.05
N LYS A 39 0.29 11.28 1.63
CA LYS A 39 -0.04 11.66 3.00
C LYS A 39 -1.55 11.74 3.20
N MET A 40 -2.24 12.50 2.37
CA MET A 40 -3.69 12.66 2.44
C MET A 40 -4.43 11.32 2.32
N LEU A 41 -4.00 10.45 1.40
CA LEU A 41 -4.62 9.15 1.21
C LEU A 41 -4.39 8.24 2.43
N LYS A 42 -3.19 8.23 3.00
CA LYS A 42 -2.90 7.47 4.23
C LYS A 42 -3.75 7.96 5.42
N GLU A 43 -3.89 9.27 5.59
CA GLU A 43 -4.72 9.85 6.64
C GLU A 43 -6.20 9.51 6.44
N TYR A 44 -6.69 9.57 5.20
CA TYR A 44 -8.04 9.15 4.86
C TYR A 44 -8.27 7.66 5.18
N MET A 45 -7.39 6.77 4.72
CA MET A 45 -7.46 5.34 5.01
C MET A 45 -7.40 5.05 6.51
N LYS A 46 -6.56 5.77 7.27
CA LYS A 46 -6.47 5.64 8.72
C LYS A 46 -7.80 6.04 9.40
N ARG A 47 -8.44 7.12 8.94
CA ARG A 47 -9.72 7.58 9.49
C ARG A 47 -10.83 6.56 9.30
N TYR A 48 -10.89 5.91 8.15
CA TYR A 48 -11.96 5.00 7.76
C TYR A 48 -11.57 3.52 7.82
N LYS A 49 -10.47 3.17 8.46
CA LYS A 49 -9.88 1.82 8.46
C LYS A 49 -10.87 0.69 8.80
N ASN A 50 -11.87 0.95 9.64
CA ASN A 50 -12.86 -0.04 10.06
C ASN A 50 -14.06 -0.13 9.09
N GLN A 51 -14.11 0.73 8.09
CA GLN A 51 -15.18 0.80 7.08
C GLN A 51 -14.66 0.42 5.69
N ILE A 52 -13.35 0.34 5.49
CA ILE A 52 -12.73 -0.04 4.22
C ILE A 52 -12.74 -1.57 4.12
N LEU A 53 -13.54 -2.08 3.21
CA LEU A 53 -13.56 -3.51 2.91
C LEU A 53 -12.39 -3.92 2.02
N MET A 54 -12.05 -3.08 1.05
CA MET A 54 -11.02 -3.38 0.05
C MET A 54 -10.44 -2.09 -0.51
N TYR A 55 -9.15 -2.12 -0.85
CA TYR A 55 -8.47 -1.08 -1.59
C TYR A 55 -7.97 -1.65 -2.91
N LEU A 56 -8.33 -1.01 -4.01
CA LEU A 56 -7.87 -1.37 -5.35
C LEU A 56 -7.05 -0.22 -5.93
N ASP A 57 -5.82 -0.53 -6.30
CA ASP A 57 -4.95 0.38 -7.03
C ASP A 57 -4.89 -0.05 -8.51
N LEU A 58 -5.49 0.76 -9.38
CA LEU A 58 -5.56 0.49 -10.81
C LEU A 58 -4.33 1.04 -11.52
N HIS A 59 -3.53 0.15 -12.04
CA HIS A 59 -2.25 0.48 -12.68
C HIS A 59 -2.16 0.03 -14.13
N GLY A 60 -1.49 0.86 -14.96
CA GLY A 60 -0.88 0.39 -16.20
C GLY A 60 0.41 -0.41 -15.91
N HIS A 61 0.73 -1.40 -16.73
CA HIS A 61 1.96 -2.17 -16.63
C HIS A 61 2.61 -2.40 -17.99
N THR A 62 3.93 -2.21 -18.06
CA THR A 62 4.68 -2.29 -19.35
C THR A 62 5.11 -3.71 -19.71
N LYS A 63 5.15 -4.64 -18.75
CA LYS A 63 5.64 -6.02 -18.93
C LYS A 63 4.55 -7.09 -18.88
N GLY A 64 3.34 -6.73 -18.46
CA GLY A 64 2.23 -7.65 -18.37
C GLY A 64 1.22 -7.41 -19.48
N GLU A 65 0.73 -8.47 -20.08
CA GLU A 65 -0.37 -8.44 -21.04
C GLU A 65 -1.67 -8.83 -20.33
N GLY A 66 -2.78 -8.23 -20.77
CA GLY A 66 -4.10 -8.53 -20.21
C GLY A 66 -4.33 -7.97 -18.80
N ILE A 67 -5.17 -8.66 -18.03
CA ILE A 67 -5.51 -8.28 -16.67
C ILE A 67 -4.84 -9.25 -15.69
N PHE A 68 -4.10 -8.72 -14.74
CA PHE A 68 -3.49 -9.48 -13.66
C PHE A 68 -3.55 -8.71 -12.35
N PHE A 69 -3.37 -9.40 -11.22
CA PHE A 69 -3.48 -8.83 -9.88
C PHE A 69 -2.22 -9.09 -9.07
N TYR A 70 -1.82 -8.09 -8.29
CA TYR A 70 -0.92 -8.27 -7.16
C TYR A 70 -1.73 -8.09 -5.88
N ALA A 71 -1.52 -8.95 -4.90
CA ALA A 71 -2.15 -8.84 -3.60
C ALA A 71 -1.10 -8.91 -2.50
N CYS A 72 -1.32 -8.12 -1.45
CA CYS A 72 -0.52 -8.26 -0.23
C CYS A 72 -0.94 -9.53 0.50
N GLN A 73 0.01 -10.40 0.80
CA GLN A 73 -0.25 -11.54 1.65
C GLN A 73 -0.43 -11.06 3.10
N PRO A 74 -1.52 -11.42 3.78
CA PRO A 74 -1.65 -11.09 5.19
C PRO A 74 -0.49 -11.73 5.97
N PRO A 75 0.00 -11.12 7.04
CA PRO A 75 1.01 -11.75 7.89
C PRO A 75 0.44 -13.09 8.37
N LEU A 76 1.26 -14.14 8.22
CA LEU A 76 0.90 -15.46 8.75
C LEU A 76 0.57 -15.31 10.24
N PRO A 77 -0.48 -15.95 10.75
CA PRO A 77 -0.75 -15.97 12.17
C PRO A 77 0.51 -16.50 12.87
N LYS A 78 0.98 -15.78 13.89
CA LYS A 78 2.09 -16.27 14.71
C LYS A 78 1.69 -17.64 15.25
N PRO A 79 2.59 -18.66 15.18
CA PRO A 79 2.29 -19.95 15.79
C PRO A 79 1.89 -19.71 17.24
N CYS A 80 0.76 -20.26 17.63
CA CYS A 80 0.29 -20.22 19.02
C CYS A 80 1.37 -20.90 19.85
N LYS A 81 1.95 -20.19 20.81
CA LYS A 81 2.99 -20.74 21.69
C LYS A 81 2.47 -21.74 22.72
N ASP A 82 1.18 -22.04 22.70
CA ASP A 82 0.47 -22.80 23.72
C ASP A 82 0.08 -24.20 23.23
N THR A 83 1.04 -24.96 22.71
CA THR A 83 0.90 -26.42 22.58
C THR A 83 2.26 -27.12 22.67
N GLU A 84 3.05 -26.83 23.69
CA GLU A 84 3.87 -27.87 24.28
C GLU A 84 2.94 -28.70 25.17
N LEU A 85 2.32 -29.70 24.59
CA LEU A 85 1.79 -30.84 25.35
C LEU A 85 3.02 -31.51 26.01
N ASP A 86 3.20 -31.23 27.27
CA ASP A 86 4.17 -31.93 28.11
C ASP A 86 3.74 -33.41 28.21
N ILE A 87 4.31 -34.23 27.35
CA ILE A 87 4.10 -35.69 27.34
C ILE A 87 4.98 -36.41 28.37
N SER A 88 5.54 -35.68 29.35
CA SER A 88 6.38 -36.27 30.40
C SER A 88 5.61 -36.85 31.60
N THR A 89 4.27 -36.83 31.55
CA THR A 89 3.39 -37.31 32.64
C THR A 89 2.35 -38.36 32.18
N LEU A 90 2.73 -39.24 31.25
CA LEU A 90 1.98 -40.49 30.99
C LEU A 90 2.80 -41.69 31.34
#